data_e59a1f28751a6cf0b3e8d82d1b766763
#
_entry.id   e59a1f28751a6cf0b3e8d82d1b766763
#
_cell.length_a   1.000
_cell.length_b   1.000
_cell.length_c   1.000
_cell.angle_alpha   90.00
_cell.angle_beta   90.00
_cell.angle_gamma   90.00
#
_symmetry.space_group_name_H-M   'P 1'
#
loop_
_entity.id
_entity.type
_entity.pdbx_description
1 polymer ?
#
loop_
_entity_poly.entity_id
_entity_poly.type
_entity_poly.pdbx_seq_one_letter_code
_entity_poly.pdbx_strand_id
1 'polypeptide(L)'
;AAAALLVLFVSLLATIFWSFLKWLLEAPQRAARAKADSRRKQGGEALARGFLAAAAGDGSEARRLAQKAAELADDAPALVRVLAAQAAEAAGDLPAAKAAYSAMLGFPDMRLAGLKGLMQTALAEGDKGAALRHAQSAYGLAKTARWAWRALVDSRLEAGDWAAALDLVQGAQERKVVSPLVADRTRAALLAAS
;
A
#
# COMPACT_ATOMS: atom_id res chain seq x y z
N ALA A 1 -45.18 -46.71 -33.01
CA ALA A 1 -44.77 -45.34 -33.42
C ALA A 1 -45.28 -44.27 -32.45
N ALA A 2 -46.56 -44.23 -32.11
CA ALA A 2 -47.13 -43.20 -31.24
C ALA A 2 -46.58 -43.19 -29.80
N ALA A 3 -46.35 -44.36 -29.19
CA ALA A 3 -45.80 -44.47 -27.84
C ALA A 3 -44.35 -43.91 -27.74
N ALA A 4 -43.52 -44.13 -28.76
CA ALA A 4 -42.15 -43.61 -28.81
C ALA A 4 -42.11 -42.07 -28.93
N LEU A 5 -43.02 -41.50 -29.70
CA LEU A 5 -43.16 -40.04 -29.82
C LEU A 5 -43.59 -39.38 -28.51
N LEU A 6 -44.49 -40.04 -27.79
CA LEU A 6 -44.98 -39.56 -26.50
C LEU A 6 -43.89 -39.58 -25.43
N VAL A 7 -43.07 -40.64 -25.39
CA VAL A 7 -41.90 -40.72 -24.49
C VAL A 7 -40.88 -39.65 -24.79
N LEU A 8 -40.54 -39.39 -26.06
CA LEU A 8 -39.63 -38.32 -26.48
C LEU A 8 -40.17 -36.95 -26.10
N PHE A 9 -41.46 -36.72 -26.26
CA PHE A 9 -42.09 -35.43 -25.91
C PHE A 9 -42.06 -35.19 -24.39
N VAL A 10 -42.38 -36.21 -23.59
CA VAL A 10 -42.32 -36.12 -22.11
C VAL A 10 -40.89 -35.90 -21.64
N SER A 11 -39.93 -36.61 -22.23
CA SER A 11 -38.50 -36.44 -21.91
C SER A 11 -38.00 -35.02 -22.24
N LEU A 12 -38.43 -34.46 -23.38
CA LEU A 12 -38.10 -33.10 -23.78
C LEU A 12 -38.69 -32.08 -22.80
N LEU A 13 -39.95 -32.23 -22.42
CA LEU A 13 -40.60 -31.37 -21.43
C LEU A 13 -39.90 -31.46 -20.08
N ALA A 14 -39.52 -32.63 -19.63
CA ALA A 14 -38.81 -32.83 -18.37
C ALA A 14 -37.42 -32.15 -18.38
N THR A 15 -36.69 -32.25 -19.49
CA THR A 15 -35.38 -31.56 -19.63
C THR A 15 -35.52 -30.06 -19.67
N ILE A 16 -36.52 -29.51 -20.35
CA ILE A 16 -36.81 -28.07 -20.38
C ILE A 16 -37.19 -27.59 -18.98
N PHE A 17 -38.07 -28.31 -18.31
CA PHE A 17 -38.52 -27.98 -16.95
C PHE A 17 -37.34 -28.02 -15.97
N TRP A 18 -36.49 -29.04 -16.04
CA TRP A 18 -35.29 -29.16 -15.21
C TRP A 18 -34.28 -28.03 -15.47
N SER A 19 -34.06 -27.70 -16.74
CA SER A 19 -33.20 -26.54 -17.12
C SER A 19 -33.76 -25.22 -16.62
N PHE A 20 -35.07 -25.03 -16.73
CA PHE A 20 -35.74 -23.82 -16.22
C PHE A 20 -35.64 -23.72 -14.69
N LEU A 21 -35.88 -24.83 -14.00
CA LEU A 21 -35.77 -24.89 -12.54
C LEU A 21 -34.33 -24.59 -12.07
N LYS A 22 -33.36 -25.19 -12.73
CA LYS A 22 -31.94 -24.94 -12.45
C LYS A 22 -31.56 -23.47 -12.71
N TRP A 23 -32.01 -22.89 -13.82
CA TRP A 23 -31.80 -21.50 -14.15
C TRP A 23 -32.42 -20.57 -13.09
N LEU A 24 -33.62 -20.84 -12.62
CA LEU A 24 -34.32 -20.10 -11.59
C LEU A 24 -33.60 -20.18 -10.23
N LEU A 25 -33.10 -21.37 -9.86
CA LEU A 25 -32.36 -21.57 -8.62
C LEU A 25 -30.95 -20.92 -8.64
N GLU A 26 -30.32 -20.83 -9.82
CA GLU A 26 -29.01 -20.19 -9.98
C GLU A 26 -29.10 -18.67 -10.16
N ALA A 27 -30.24 -18.12 -10.51
CA ALA A 27 -30.43 -16.68 -10.75
C ALA A 27 -29.98 -15.80 -9.56
N PRO A 28 -30.31 -16.09 -8.28
CA PRO A 28 -29.88 -15.28 -7.16
C PRO A 28 -28.36 -15.35 -6.94
N GLN A 29 -27.73 -16.49 -7.22
CA GLN A 29 -26.29 -16.65 -7.10
C GLN A 29 -25.53 -15.85 -8.17
N ARG A 30 -26.05 -15.82 -9.40
CA ARG A 30 -25.48 -15.01 -10.49
C ARG A 30 -25.58 -13.51 -10.19
N ALA A 31 -26.73 -13.06 -9.69
CA ALA A 31 -26.94 -11.68 -9.29
C ALA A 31 -26.04 -11.29 -8.12
N ALA A 32 -25.86 -12.17 -7.13
CA ALA A 32 -24.95 -11.93 -6.01
C ALA A 32 -23.47 -11.83 -6.45
N ARG A 33 -23.03 -12.72 -7.35
CA ARG A 33 -21.67 -12.67 -7.94
C ARG A 33 -21.46 -11.40 -8.74
N ALA A 34 -22.40 -11.03 -9.64
CA ALA A 34 -22.30 -9.80 -10.42
C ALA A 34 -22.25 -8.56 -9.53
N LYS A 35 -23.01 -8.53 -8.42
CA LYS A 35 -22.95 -7.45 -7.43
C LYS A 35 -21.61 -7.41 -6.70
N ALA A 36 -21.06 -8.57 -6.29
CA ALA A 36 -19.76 -8.67 -5.66
C ALA A 36 -18.62 -8.19 -6.59
N ASP A 37 -18.66 -8.62 -7.85
CA ASP A 37 -17.66 -8.19 -8.86
C ASP A 37 -17.75 -6.69 -9.14
N SER A 38 -18.95 -6.14 -9.21
CA SER A 38 -19.16 -4.70 -9.35
C SER A 38 -18.62 -3.92 -8.16
N ARG A 39 -18.84 -4.40 -6.92
CA ARG A 39 -18.30 -3.79 -5.70
C ARG A 39 -16.77 -3.81 -5.69
N ARG A 40 -16.15 -4.95 -6.00
CA ARG A 40 -14.69 -5.07 -6.11
C ARG A 40 -14.11 -4.10 -7.12
N LYS A 41 -14.72 -4.01 -8.31
CA LYS A 41 -14.29 -3.10 -9.36
C LYS A 41 -14.38 -1.64 -8.89
N GLN A 42 -15.50 -1.24 -8.29
CA GLN A 42 -15.68 0.11 -7.75
C GLN A 42 -14.73 0.41 -6.60
N GLY A 43 -14.44 -0.57 -5.72
CA GLY A 43 -13.46 -0.46 -4.64
C GLY A 43 -12.04 -0.25 -5.18
N GLY A 44 -11.64 -1.03 -6.18
CA GLY A 44 -10.35 -0.88 -6.86
C GLY A 44 -10.20 0.47 -7.58
N GLU A 45 -11.25 0.94 -8.25
CA GLU A 45 -11.27 2.27 -8.87
C GLU A 45 -11.17 3.39 -7.83
N ALA A 46 -11.86 3.25 -6.69
CA ALA A 46 -11.78 4.22 -5.60
C ALA A 46 -10.37 4.27 -5.01
N LEU A 47 -9.72 3.12 -4.79
CA LEU A 47 -8.32 3.04 -4.37
C LEU A 47 -7.38 3.74 -5.35
N ALA A 48 -7.46 3.39 -6.63
CA ALA A 48 -6.57 3.96 -7.65
C ALA A 48 -6.72 5.49 -7.74
N ARG A 49 -7.96 5.98 -7.83
CA ARG A 49 -8.23 7.42 -7.87
C ARG A 49 -7.87 8.12 -6.57
N GLY A 50 -8.07 7.47 -5.42
CA GLY A 50 -7.70 8.01 -4.12
C GLY A 50 -6.19 8.21 -3.99
N PHE A 51 -5.37 7.26 -4.44
CA PHE A 51 -3.92 7.42 -4.47
C PHE A 51 -3.48 8.54 -5.42
N LEU A 52 -4.13 8.69 -6.57
CA LEU A 52 -3.85 9.80 -7.48
C LEU A 52 -4.20 11.15 -6.86
N ALA A 53 -5.36 11.26 -6.19
CA ALA A 53 -5.75 12.48 -5.48
C ALA A 53 -4.78 12.83 -4.34
N ALA A 54 -4.38 11.83 -3.54
CA ALA A 54 -3.38 12.03 -2.48
C ALA A 54 -2.04 12.49 -3.06
N ALA A 55 -1.57 11.89 -4.14
CA ALA A 55 -0.33 12.28 -4.82
C ALA A 55 -0.40 13.69 -5.43
N ALA A 56 -1.59 14.13 -5.85
CA ALA A 56 -1.84 15.48 -6.35
C ALA A 56 -1.99 16.52 -5.22
N GLY A 57 -2.01 16.10 -3.95
CA GLY A 57 -2.24 16.99 -2.81
C GLY A 57 -3.71 17.34 -2.57
N ASP A 58 -4.65 16.73 -3.30
CA ASP A 58 -6.11 16.91 -3.07
C ASP A 58 -6.55 16.01 -1.90
N GLY A 59 -6.29 16.49 -0.68
CA GLY A 59 -6.62 15.76 0.54
C GLY A 59 -8.11 15.55 0.75
N SER A 60 -8.95 16.44 0.24
CA SER A 60 -10.42 16.34 0.35
C SER A 60 -10.94 15.18 -0.48
N GLU A 61 -10.57 15.12 -1.74
CA GLU A 61 -10.98 14.06 -2.65
C GLU A 61 -10.32 12.72 -2.25
N ALA A 62 -9.06 12.74 -1.81
CA ALA A 62 -8.38 11.55 -1.29
C ALA A 62 -9.11 10.93 -0.10
N ARG A 63 -9.56 11.74 0.88
CA ARG A 63 -10.36 11.27 2.02
C ARG A 63 -11.70 10.66 1.59
N ARG A 64 -12.42 11.34 0.70
CA ARG A 64 -13.69 10.85 0.19
C ARG A 64 -13.53 9.50 -0.51
N LEU A 65 -12.50 9.36 -1.32
CA LEU A 65 -12.19 8.10 -2.02
C LEU A 65 -11.66 7.01 -1.09
N ALA A 66 -10.92 7.36 -0.05
CA ALA A 66 -10.49 6.43 0.99
C ALA A 66 -11.68 5.84 1.75
N GLN A 67 -12.67 6.66 2.11
CA GLN A 67 -13.90 6.19 2.74
C GLN A 67 -14.68 5.25 1.80
N LYS A 68 -14.85 5.64 0.53
CA LYS A 68 -15.51 4.79 -0.46
C LYS A 68 -14.77 3.46 -0.67
N ALA A 69 -13.44 3.48 -0.68
CA ALA A 69 -12.63 2.27 -0.78
C ALA A 69 -12.79 1.39 0.47
N ALA A 70 -12.87 1.97 1.67
CA ALA A 70 -13.09 1.23 2.91
C ALA A 70 -14.44 0.49 2.93
N GLU A 71 -15.46 1.02 2.25
CA GLU A 71 -16.78 0.38 2.14
C GLU A 71 -16.85 -0.73 1.09
N LEU A 72 -15.99 -0.67 0.06
CA LEU A 72 -16.12 -1.50 -1.14
C LEU A 72 -14.96 -2.46 -1.38
N ALA A 73 -13.75 -2.17 -0.86
CA ALA A 73 -12.53 -2.93 -1.11
C ALA A 73 -12.20 -3.87 0.05
N ASP A 74 -13.11 -4.78 0.37
CA ASP A 74 -12.95 -5.75 1.47
C ASP A 74 -11.75 -6.70 1.24
N ASP A 75 -11.32 -6.87 0.00
CA ASP A 75 -10.21 -7.73 -0.40
C ASP A 75 -8.83 -7.03 -0.34
N ALA A 76 -8.79 -5.72 -0.11
CA ALA A 76 -7.55 -4.94 -0.05
C ALA A 76 -7.41 -4.06 1.20
N PRO A 77 -7.62 -4.59 2.43
CA PRO A 77 -7.65 -3.77 3.65
C PRO A 77 -6.33 -3.05 3.94
N ALA A 78 -5.20 -3.62 3.52
CA ALA A 78 -3.89 -2.99 3.65
C ALA A 78 -3.79 -1.71 2.80
N LEU A 79 -4.24 -1.77 1.53
CA LEU A 79 -4.22 -0.60 0.63
C LEU A 79 -5.17 0.48 1.11
N VAL A 80 -6.34 0.13 1.64
CA VAL A 80 -7.28 1.08 2.24
C VAL A 80 -6.63 1.84 3.39
N ARG A 81 -5.90 1.15 4.29
CA ARG A 81 -5.20 1.80 5.41
C ARG A 81 -4.11 2.74 4.93
N VAL A 82 -3.32 2.33 3.95
CA VAL A 82 -2.27 3.18 3.36
C VAL A 82 -2.89 4.42 2.73
N LEU A 83 -3.97 4.25 1.96
CA LEU A 83 -4.65 5.38 1.34
C LEU A 83 -5.24 6.33 2.40
N ALA A 84 -5.85 5.82 3.47
CA ALA A 84 -6.38 6.66 4.54
C ALA A 84 -5.29 7.52 5.20
N ALA A 85 -4.11 6.94 5.44
CA ALA A 85 -2.96 7.67 5.98
C ALA A 85 -2.45 8.74 5.02
N GLN A 86 -2.29 8.42 3.75
CA GLN A 86 -1.83 9.38 2.72
C GLN A 86 -2.88 10.48 2.46
N ALA A 87 -4.17 10.15 2.52
CA ALA A 87 -5.23 11.13 2.41
C ALA A 87 -5.23 12.12 3.59
N ALA A 88 -4.94 11.66 4.80
CA ALA A 88 -4.78 12.52 5.95
C ALA A 88 -3.56 13.43 5.80
N GLU A 89 -2.44 12.89 5.34
CA GLU A 89 -1.21 13.64 5.05
C GLU A 89 -1.45 14.72 3.98
N ALA A 90 -2.06 14.34 2.85
CA ALA A 90 -2.39 15.28 1.77
C ALA A 90 -3.37 16.38 2.20
N ALA A 91 -4.21 16.11 3.19
CA ALA A 91 -5.11 17.10 3.79
C ALA A 91 -4.45 17.97 4.87
N GLY A 92 -3.15 17.77 5.16
CA GLY A 92 -2.43 18.48 6.21
C GLY A 92 -2.82 18.07 7.65
N ASP A 93 -3.59 16.99 7.80
CA ASP A 93 -3.99 16.47 9.10
C ASP A 93 -2.91 15.53 9.66
N LEU A 94 -1.82 16.14 10.12
CA LEU A 94 -0.67 15.40 10.64
C LEU A 94 -1.01 14.49 11.82
N PRO A 95 -1.87 14.87 12.79
CA PRO A 95 -2.29 13.97 13.87
C PRO A 95 -3.01 12.71 13.35
N ALA A 96 -3.94 12.85 12.39
CA ALA A 96 -4.64 11.72 11.81
C ALA A 96 -3.69 10.84 10.97
N ALA A 97 -2.80 11.43 10.19
CA ALA A 97 -1.79 10.71 9.43
C ALA A 97 -0.87 9.89 10.36
N LYS A 98 -0.38 10.49 11.43
CA LYS A 98 0.48 9.86 12.44
C LYS A 98 -0.23 8.69 13.13
N ALA A 99 -1.50 8.87 13.53
CA ALA A 99 -2.30 7.79 14.10
C ALA A 99 -2.48 6.62 13.12
N ALA A 100 -2.80 6.92 11.86
CA ALA A 100 -2.98 5.90 10.82
C ALA A 100 -1.67 5.14 10.51
N TYR A 101 -0.54 5.84 10.36
CA TYR A 101 0.77 5.19 10.17
C TYR A 101 1.21 4.38 11.40
N SER A 102 0.93 4.86 12.61
CA SER A 102 1.22 4.12 13.85
C SER A 102 0.45 2.81 13.93
N ALA A 103 -0.81 2.81 13.53
CA ALA A 103 -1.63 1.61 13.49
C ALA A 103 -1.06 0.54 12.52
N MET A 104 -0.35 0.95 11.46
CA MET A 104 0.29 0.01 10.52
C MET A 104 1.45 -0.77 11.15
N LEU A 105 2.06 -0.27 12.22
CA LEU A 105 3.20 -0.95 12.87
C LEU A 105 2.81 -2.30 13.48
N GLY A 106 1.53 -2.50 13.79
CA GLY A 106 0.98 -3.76 14.26
C GLY A 106 0.92 -4.87 13.19
N PHE A 107 1.08 -4.50 11.91
CA PHE A 107 0.99 -5.44 10.79
C PHE A 107 2.37 -5.62 10.15
N PRO A 108 2.96 -6.83 10.15
CA PRO A 108 4.32 -7.07 9.64
C PRO A 108 4.54 -6.53 8.23
N ASP A 109 3.59 -6.80 7.32
CA ASP A 109 3.66 -6.41 5.90
C ASP A 109 3.54 -4.90 5.67
N MET A 110 2.98 -4.15 6.63
CA MET A 110 2.77 -2.71 6.54
C MET A 110 3.75 -1.92 7.39
N ARG A 111 4.51 -2.58 8.26
CA ARG A 111 5.39 -1.93 9.24
C ARG A 111 6.40 -0.98 8.60
N LEU A 112 6.99 -1.38 7.49
CA LEU A 112 7.97 -0.54 6.79
C LEU A 112 7.31 0.71 6.18
N ALA A 113 6.09 0.59 5.65
CA ALA A 113 5.31 1.71 5.13
C ALA A 113 4.89 2.66 6.26
N GLY A 114 4.43 2.11 7.39
CA GLY A 114 4.11 2.89 8.59
C GLY A 114 5.30 3.70 9.11
N LEU A 115 6.48 3.07 9.21
CA LEU A 115 7.71 3.77 9.64
C LEU A 115 8.12 4.89 8.68
N LYS A 116 7.94 4.69 7.36
CA LYS A 116 8.21 5.73 6.38
C LYS A 116 7.26 6.92 6.54
N GLY A 117 5.97 6.66 6.69
CA GLY A 117 4.98 7.71 6.92
C GLY A 117 5.23 8.47 8.23
N LEU A 118 5.52 7.76 9.33
CA LEU A 118 5.88 8.37 10.61
C LEU A 118 7.14 9.24 10.52
N MET A 119 8.14 8.81 9.76
CA MET A 119 9.32 9.63 9.51
C MET A 119 8.95 10.92 8.76
N GLN A 120 8.12 10.82 7.73
CA GLN A 120 7.69 11.98 6.94
C GLN A 120 6.84 12.96 7.76
N THR A 121 5.89 12.45 8.56
CA THR A 121 5.10 13.28 9.50
C THR A 121 5.98 13.96 10.54
N ALA A 122 6.96 13.25 11.11
CA ALA A 122 7.89 13.85 12.08
C ALA A 122 8.73 14.96 11.44
N LEU A 123 9.17 14.81 10.19
CA LEU A 123 9.87 15.87 9.45
C LEU A 123 8.96 17.07 9.20
N ALA A 124 7.70 16.86 8.87
CA ALA A 124 6.72 17.93 8.70
C ALA A 124 6.40 18.66 10.02
N GLU A 125 6.46 17.98 11.15
CA GLU A 125 6.37 18.56 12.51
C GLU A 125 7.67 19.26 12.97
N GLY A 126 8.78 19.11 12.21
CA GLY A 126 10.10 19.63 12.57
C GLY A 126 10.86 18.77 13.59
N ASP A 127 10.30 17.61 13.99
CA ASP A 127 10.96 16.67 14.92
C ASP A 127 11.95 15.76 14.19
N LYS A 128 13.14 16.30 13.91
CA LYS A 128 14.25 15.53 13.28
C LYS A 128 14.65 14.31 14.11
N GLY A 129 14.53 14.39 15.45
CA GLY A 129 14.89 13.29 16.35
C GLY A 129 13.94 12.10 16.19
N ALA A 130 12.62 12.36 16.18
CA ALA A 130 11.63 11.31 15.92
C ALA A 130 11.80 10.72 14.50
N ALA A 131 12.00 11.57 13.50
CA ALA A 131 12.23 11.11 12.13
C ALA A 131 13.43 10.15 12.03
N LEU A 132 14.53 10.48 12.70
CA LEU A 132 15.72 9.61 12.74
C LEU A 132 15.45 8.29 13.44
N ARG A 133 14.72 8.29 14.58
CA ARG A 133 14.33 7.05 15.27
C ARG A 133 13.51 6.12 14.37
N HIS A 134 12.56 6.67 13.61
CA HIS A 134 11.77 5.89 12.66
C HIS A 134 12.62 5.34 11.51
N ALA A 135 13.56 6.13 10.99
CA ALA A 135 14.50 5.68 9.98
C ALA A 135 15.43 4.56 10.50
N GLN A 136 15.93 4.67 11.74
CA GLN A 136 16.73 3.63 12.40
C GLN A 136 15.94 2.31 12.53
N SER A 137 14.70 2.40 12.99
CA SER A 137 13.81 1.25 13.13
C SER A 137 13.55 0.58 11.77
N ALA A 138 13.29 1.37 10.73
CA ALA A 138 13.09 0.86 9.38
C ALA A 138 14.35 0.22 8.80
N TYR A 139 15.52 0.82 8.99
CA TYR A 139 16.80 0.25 8.56
C TYR A 139 17.14 -1.03 9.32
N GLY A 140 16.71 -1.15 10.58
CA GLY A 140 16.78 -2.39 11.36
C GLY A 140 15.97 -3.51 10.72
N LEU A 141 14.76 -3.21 10.24
CA LEU A 141 13.86 -4.17 9.58
C LEU A 141 14.33 -4.54 8.17
N ALA A 142 14.75 -3.55 7.40
CA ALA A 142 15.11 -3.72 5.98
C ALA A 142 16.33 -2.89 5.63
N LYS A 143 17.50 -3.52 5.63
CA LYS A 143 18.78 -2.88 5.26
C LYS A 143 18.80 -2.36 3.82
N THR A 144 17.85 -2.77 2.99
CA THR A 144 17.67 -2.33 1.60
C THR A 144 16.75 -1.11 1.46
N ALA A 145 16.16 -0.61 2.55
CA ALA A 145 15.33 0.59 2.54
C ALA A 145 16.17 1.85 2.29
N ARG A 146 16.31 2.25 1.02
CA ARG A 146 17.18 3.38 0.59
C ARG A 146 16.86 4.69 1.29
N TRP A 147 15.57 4.97 1.51
CA TRP A 147 15.14 6.20 2.18
C TRP A 147 15.60 6.25 3.65
N ALA A 148 15.54 5.11 4.35
CA ALA A 148 16.00 5.00 5.73
C ALA A 148 17.53 5.11 5.81
N TRP A 149 18.24 4.39 4.94
CA TRP A 149 19.69 4.51 4.80
C TRP A 149 20.11 5.96 4.56
N ARG A 150 19.46 6.65 3.61
CA ARG A 150 19.77 8.04 3.29
C ARG A 150 19.59 8.96 4.51
N ALA A 151 18.47 8.85 5.22
CA ALA A 151 18.24 9.64 6.42
C ALA A 151 19.31 9.41 7.51
N LEU A 152 19.81 8.16 7.64
CA LEU A 152 20.90 7.87 8.57
C LEU A 152 22.24 8.50 8.12
N VAL A 153 22.58 8.40 6.83
CA VAL A 153 23.80 9.02 6.30
C VAL A 153 23.74 10.53 6.48
N ASP A 154 22.63 11.17 6.07
CA ASP A 154 22.46 12.62 6.20
C ASP A 154 22.61 13.07 7.66
N SER A 155 22.05 12.33 8.61
CA SER A 155 22.20 12.60 10.04
C SER A 155 23.64 12.47 10.55
N ARG A 156 24.42 11.49 10.05
CA ARG A 156 25.83 11.32 10.41
C ARG A 156 26.68 12.47 9.86
N LEU A 157 26.35 12.91 8.64
CA LEU A 157 27.00 14.06 8.02
C LEU A 157 26.74 15.37 8.79
N GLU A 158 25.48 15.61 9.18
CA GLU A 158 25.10 16.77 10.01
C GLU A 158 25.84 16.77 11.36
N ALA A 159 26.11 15.57 11.93
CA ALA A 159 26.83 15.42 13.18
C ALA A 159 28.36 15.46 13.05
N GLY A 160 28.92 15.53 11.83
CA GLY A 160 30.36 15.44 11.57
C GLY A 160 30.95 14.04 11.83
N ASP A 161 30.11 13.01 11.93
CA ASP A 161 30.52 11.62 12.18
C ASP A 161 30.83 10.93 10.84
N TRP A 162 31.96 11.32 10.25
CA TRP A 162 32.39 10.88 8.93
C TRP A 162 32.66 9.38 8.88
N ALA A 163 33.21 8.82 9.98
CA ALA A 163 33.51 7.40 10.05
C ALA A 163 32.23 6.55 9.98
N ALA A 164 31.21 6.86 10.79
CA ALA A 164 29.95 6.16 10.76
C ALA A 164 29.19 6.37 9.43
N ALA A 165 29.34 7.53 8.79
CA ALA A 165 28.75 7.76 7.46
C ALA A 165 29.43 6.87 6.39
N LEU A 166 30.77 6.72 6.43
CA LEU A 166 31.52 5.82 5.54
C LEU A 166 31.10 4.36 5.70
N ASP A 167 30.93 3.88 6.94
CA ASP A 167 30.47 2.51 7.23
C ASP A 167 29.07 2.26 6.64
N LEU A 168 28.16 3.21 6.76
CA LEU A 168 26.83 3.13 6.16
C LEU A 168 26.88 3.06 4.63
N VAL A 169 27.76 3.81 4.00
CA VAL A 169 27.94 3.81 2.53
C VAL A 169 28.53 2.47 2.06
N GLN A 170 29.55 1.97 2.74
CA GLN A 170 30.18 0.69 2.42
C GLN A 170 29.18 -0.45 2.56
N GLY A 171 28.46 -0.54 3.68
CA GLY A 171 27.44 -1.56 3.88
C GLY A 171 26.28 -1.48 2.88
N ALA A 172 25.93 -0.29 2.38
CA ALA A 172 24.93 -0.13 1.33
C ALA A 172 25.43 -0.59 -0.04
N GLN A 173 26.72 -0.39 -0.34
CA GLN A 173 27.36 -0.90 -1.56
C GLN A 173 27.40 -2.43 -1.57
N GLU A 174 27.86 -3.05 -0.48
CA GLU A 174 27.91 -4.51 -0.33
C GLU A 174 26.53 -5.16 -0.54
N ARG A 175 25.46 -4.53 -0.07
CA ARG A 175 24.06 -4.99 -0.21
C ARG A 175 23.41 -4.57 -1.53
N LYS A 176 24.16 -3.91 -2.42
CA LYS A 176 23.65 -3.39 -3.72
C LYS A 176 22.46 -2.41 -3.56
N VAL A 177 22.36 -1.72 -2.44
CA VAL A 177 21.33 -0.67 -2.19
C VAL A 177 21.64 0.58 -3.00
N VAL A 178 22.91 0.89 -3.16
CA VAL A 178 23.44 1.97 -4.01
C VAL A 178 24.37 1.40 -5.07
N SER A 179 24.43 2.06 -6.23
CA SER A 179 25.37 1.66 -7.27
C SER A 179 26.81 1.97 -6.85
N PRO A 180 27.81 1.23 -7.34
CA PRO A 180 29.22 1.48 -7.04
C PRO A 180 29.61 2.94 -7.32
N LEU A 181 29.14 3.49 -8.44
CA LEU A 181 29.42 4.89 -8.81
C LEU A 181 28.93 5.91 -7.75
N VAL A 182 27.72 5.67 -7.19
CA VAL A 182 27.17 6.54 -6.14
C VAL A 182 27.95 6.38 -4.85
N ALA A 183 28.28 5.12 -4.47
CA ALA A 183 29.07 4.83 -3.29
C ALA A 183 30.46 5.48 -3.37
N ASP A 184 31.15 5.37 -4.51
CA ASP A 184 32.50 5.93 -4.71
C ASP A 184 32.48 7.47 -4.70
N ARG A 185 31.51 8.10 -5.32
CA ARG A 185 31.32 9.57 -5.27
C ARG A 185 31.06 10.06 -3.84
N THR A 186 30.17 9.37 -3.13
CA THR A 186 29.85 9.73 -1.73
C THR A 186 31.08 9.54 -0.84
N ARG A 187 31.82 8.44 -1.01
CA ARG A 187 33.07 8.19 -0.28
C ARG A 187 34.12 9.25 -0.54
N ALA A 188 34.34 9.62 -1.82
CA ALA A 188 35.29 10.67 -2.18
C ALA A 188 34.90 12.01 -1.57
N ALA A 189 33.61 12.38 -1.59
CA ALA A 189 33.13 13.61 -0.96
C ALA A 189 33.31 13.59 0.57
N LEU A 190 33.08 12.46 1.23
CA LEU A 190 33.28 12.30 2.67
C LEU A 190 34.74 12.41 3.07
N LEU A 191 35.65 11.80 2.32
CA LEU A 191 37.09 11.89 2.56
C LEU A 191 37.67 13.26 2.28
N ALA A 192 37.07 14.06 1.39
CA ALA A 192 37.46 15.42 1.13
C ALA A 192 36.97 16.44 2.18
N ALA A 193 35.93 16.05 2.96
CA ALA A 193 35.31 16.88 3.99
C ALA A 193 35.79 16.57 5.42
N SER A 194 36.47 15.43 5.61
CA SER A 194 37.06 15.00 6.89
C SER A 194 38.48 15.59 7.06
#